data_c7fe7438511d0b15a626afe093db446b
#
_entry.id   c7fe7438511d0b15a626afe093db446b
#
_cell.length_a   1.000
_cell.length_b   1.000
_cell.length_c   1.000
_cell.angle_alpha   90.00
_cell.angle_beta   90.00
_cell.angle_gamma   90.00
#
_symmetry.space_group_name_H-M   'P 1'
#
loop_
_entity.id
_entity.type
_entity.pdbx_description
1 polymer ?
#
loop_
_entity_poly.entity_id
_entity_poly.type
_entity_poly.pdbx_seq_one_letter_code
_entity_poly.pdbx_strand_id
1 'polypeptide(L)'
;MTRKALSSPRSSHTRNVTHGRNKEHVIAPQAMQGGIVAAVEPGSLAAELGLRSGDELLAVNGFSVEDVIDVQFYAAEEHVELTVRRSPPEGAGEREFTVGSDREYDRPLGLEFTHPTFDIDIRRCNNLCTFCFVLQMAPQMRRTLYIKDDDYRYSFLYGHFVTLTNLAQRDYERIERQHLSPLYVSVHATELDVRRKLLRNANAPDILEQLRWLARCGIEVHAQIVVTPGLNDGEHLEHSVHDLAEFWPRVRSVSIVPVGITQYHKYGERPNTPAEMNAVLDRAQRWQREFRQALGVRFVYPTDEWYLVAGRPIPPRAHYDGLHLEENGLGMVRGFLEDWRKAKRKIPHLKSLVSKVTLATGELFGPVLREAAAELAQMAGVQLDVVPIRNERLGQTVTVAGLLMGADVITQLKARELGELVVLPRITFDHPTGVALDDVSPADIIRALGRPVALASRMSELLGALTNQAKPV
;
A
#
# COMPACT_ATOMS: atom_id res chain seq x y z
N MET A 1 -20.19 31.58 -71.61
CA MET A 1 -21.59 31.50 -72.08
C MET A 1 -22.47 31.25 -70.87
N THR A 2 -23.34 32.24 -70.62
CA THR A 2 -24.70 32.30 -70.04
C THR A 2 -24.84 31.79 -68.55
N ARG A 3 -24.85 32.68 -67.63
CA ARG A 3 -25.88 33.36 -66.83
C ARG A 3 -27.25 32.63 -66.77
N LYS A 4 -27.73 32.34 -65.55
CA LYS A 4 -29.03 32.85 -65.08
C LYS A 4 -29.15 32.71 -63.57
N ALA A 5 -29.52 33.82 -62.98
CA ALA A 5 -29.93 34.04 -61.61
C ALA A 5 -31.46 33.94 -61.46
N LEU A 6 -31.93 34.08 -60.21
CA LEU A 6 -33.28 34.38 -59.68
C LEU A 6 -33.83 33.21 -58.85
N SER A 7 -34.40 33.32 -57.70
CA SER A 7 -34.85 34.45 -56.84
C SER A 7 -35.33 33.86 -55.52
N SER A 8 -35.15 34.60 -54.39
CA SER A 8 -35.80 34.32 -53.10
C SER A 8 -37.29 34.60 -53.12
N PRO A 9 -38.08 34.13 -52.16
CA PRO A 9 -38.53 35.06 -51.15
C PRO A 9 -38.56 34.58 -49.68
N ARG A 10 -38.53 35.55 -48.83
CA ARG A 10 -38.61 35.58 -47.38
C ARG A 10 -39.85 34.91 -46.78
N SER A 11 -39.71 34.21 -45.65
CA SER A 11 -40.75 34.24 -44.64
C SER A 11 -40.14 34.27 -43.25
N SER A 12 -40.43 35.32 -42.53
CA SER A 12 -40.14 35.62 -41.15
C SER A 12 -40.89 34.66 -40.24
N HIS A 13 -40.14 33.96 -39.34
CA HIS A 13 -40.71 33.42 -38.12
C HIS A 13 -39.81 33.82 -36.96
N THR A 14 -40.21 34.87 -36.28
CA THR A 14 -39.78 35.21 -34.91
C THR A 14 -40.11 34.06 -33.97
N ARG A 15 -39.10 33.36 -33.46
CA ARG A 15 -39.22 32.52 -32.28
C ARG A 15 -38.66 33.26 -31.08
N ASN A 16 -39.54 33.54 -30.14
CA ASN A 16 -39.26 34.00 -28.80
C ASN A 16 -38.17 33.17 -28.13
N VAL A 17 -37.07 33.83 -27.80
CA VAL A 17 -36.05 33.29 -26.89
C VAL A 17 -36.55 33.56 -25.46
N THR A 18 -37.15 32.54 -24.85
CA THR A 18 -37.40 32.53 -23.42
C THR A 18 -36.05 32.33 -22.74
N HIS A 19 -35.60 33.34 -22.00
CA HIS A 19 -34.50 33.24 -21.05
C HIS A 19 -34.86 32.19 -19.98
N GLY A 20 -34.36 30.99 -20.13
CA GLY A 20 -34.28 29.98 -19.06
C GLY A 20 -33.32 30.51 -18.00
N ARG A 21 -33.84 30.92 -16.85
CA ARG A 21 -33.07 31.16 -15.65
C ARG A 21 -32.31 29.85 -15.33
N ASN A 22 -30.99 29.90 -15.43
CA ASN A 22 -30.11 28.92 -14.80
C ASN A 22 -30.49 28.95 -13.31
N LYS A 23 -31.16 27.93 -12.83
CA LYS A 23 -31.18 27.56 -11.41
C LYS A 23 -29.77 27.09 -11.10
N GLU A 24 -28.98 27.98 -10.51
CA GLU A 24 -27.83 27.56 -9.71
C GLU A 24 -28.39 26.58 -8.70
N HIS A 25 -28.06 25.31 -8.86
CA HIS A 25 -28.17 24.34 -7.79
C HIS A 25 -27.16 24.78 -6.74
N VAL A 26 -27.60 25.60 -5.80
CA VAL A 26 -26.95 25.70 -4.50
C VAL A 26 -27.02 24.31 -3.91
N ILE A 27 -25.92 23.57 -4.05
CA ILE A 27 -25.71 22.33 -3.28
C ILE A 27 -25.73 22.82 -1.83
N ALA A 28 -26.75 22.44 -1.09
CA ALA A 28 -26.78 22.63 0.36
C ALA A 28 -25.46 22.07 0.91
N PRO A 29 -24.78 22.75 1.86
CA PRO A 29 -23.59 22.21 2.47
C PRO A 29 -23.98 20.82 3.00
N GLN A 30 -23.32 19.78 2.48
CA GLN A 30 -23.40 18.44 3.06
C GLN A 30 -23.08 18.61 4.54
N ALA A 31 -23.97 18.16 5.41
CA ALA A 31 -23.73 18.13 6.84
C ALA A 31 -22.37 17.45 7.03
N MET A 32 -21.41 18.14 7.63
CA MET A 32 -20.06 17.63 7.83
C MET A 32 -20.20 16.35 8.65
N GLN A 33 -19.81 15.22 8.07
CA GLN A 33 -19.73 13.95 8.75
C GLN A 33 -18.51 14.00 9.66
N GLY A 34 -18.72 13.81 10.95
CA GLY A 34 -17.65 13.64 11.92
C GLY A 34 -17.10 12.22 11.94
N GLY A 35 -16.08 11.99 12.76
CA GLY A 35 -15.49 10.69 12.98
C GLY A 35 -16.31 9.82 13.94
N ILE A 36 -16.79 8.68 13.49
CA ILE A 36 -17.48 7.73 14.37
C ILE A 36 -16.46 7.00 15.25
N VAL A 37 -16.60 7.13 16.56
CA VAL A 37 -15.74 6.46 17.55
C VAL A 37 -16.05 4.96 17.55
N ALA A 38 -15.05 4.15 17.23
CA ALA A 38 -15.13 2.68 17.29
C ALA A 38 -14.88 2.18 18.71
N ALA A 39 -13.83 2.70 19.37
CA ALA A 39 -13.46 2.35 20.73
C ALA A 39 -12.87 3.56 21.49
N VAL A 40 -12.96 3.50 22.80
CA VAL A 40 -12.34 4.46 23.73
C VAL A 40 -11.41 3.69 24.65
N GLU A 41 -10.15 4.07 24.70
CA GLU A 41 -9.13 3.44 25.54
C GLU A 41 -9.42 3.71 27.02
N PRO A 42 -9.47 2.67 27.87
CA PRO A 42 -9.67 2.85 29.32
C PRO A 42 -8.56 3.70 29.95
N GLY A 43 -8.93 4.69 30.77
CA GLY A 43 -7.98 5.59 31.44
C GLY A 43 -7.47 6.74 30.56
N SER A 44 -7.90 6.85 29.31
CA SER A 44 -7.58 7.96 28.41
C SER A 44 -8.36 9.23 28.75
N LEU A 45 -7.97 10.36 28.15
CA LEU A 45 -8.69 11.62 28.29
C LEU A 45 -10.14 11.50 27.78
N ALA A 46 -10.38 10.88 26.64
CA ALA A 46 -11.71 10.66 26.10
C ALA A 46 -12.61 9.81 27.02
N ALA A 47 -12.03 8.82 27.71
CA ALA A 47 -12.77 8.02 28.69
C ALA A 47 -13.22 8.87 29.90
N GLU A 48 -12.38 9.75 30.41
CA GLU A 48 -12.76 10.67 31.50
C GLU A 48 -13.80 11.69 31.10
N LEU A 49 -13.71 12.19 29.87
CA LEU A 49 -14.69 13.10 29.29
C LEU A 49 -16.02 12.41 28.99
N GLY A 50 -16.09 11.09 29.17
CA GLY A 50 -17.32 10.29 29.05
C GLY A 50 -17.73 9.97 27.60
N LEU A 51 -16.75 10.00 26.66
CA LEU A 51 -16.97 9.54 25.30
C LEU A 51 -17.18 8.01 25.24
N ARG A 52 -17.87 7.54 24.23
CA ARG A 52 -18.25 6.13 24.06
C ARG A 52 -18.14 5.72 22.60
N SER A 53 -18.03 4.42 22.37
CA SER A 53 -18.25 3.83 21.04
C SER A 53 -19.62 4.25 20.49
N GLY A 54 -19.66 4.64 19.23
CA GLY A 54 -20.83 5.17 18.53
C GLY A 54 -21.02 6.69 18.62
N ASP A 55 -20.24 7.41 19.43
CA ASP A 55 -20.20 8.88 19.39
C ASP A 55 -19.58 9.35 18.06
N GLU A 56 -20.03 10.48 17.56
CA GLU A 56 -19.50 11.15 16.39
C GLU A 56 -18.73 12.40 16.80
N LEU A 57 -17.41 12.44 16.57
CA LEU A 57 -16.56 13.59 16.83
C LEU A 57 -16.66 14.58 15.67
N LEU A 58 -17.16 15.78 15.93
CA LEU A 58 -17.39 16.82 14.93
C LEU A 58 -16.26 17.84 14.86
N ALA A 59 -15.71 18.22 16.03
CA ALA A 59 -14.66 19.23 16.11
C ALA A 59 -13.74 18.99 17.30
N VAL A 60 -12.51 19.47 17.19
CA VAL A 60 -11.50 19.55 18.25
C VAL A 60 -11.04 21.01 18.37
N ASN A 61 -11.10 21.58 19.56
CA ASN A 61 -10.74 22.96 19.86
C ASN A 61 -11.43 23.98 18.91
N GLY A 62 -12.71 23.73 18.57
CA GLY A 62 -13.50 24.55 17.66
C GLY A 62 -13.19 24.35 16.17
N PHE A 63 -12.20 23.52 15.81
CA PHE A 63 -11.89 23.18 14.43
C PHE A 63 -12.59 21.89 14.02
N SER A 64 -13.33 21.95 12.94
CA SER A 64 -13.96 20.76 12.34
C SER A 64 -12.90 19.74 11.89
N VAL A 65 -13.18 18.45 12.08
CA VAL A 65 -12.25 17.36 11.76
C VAL A 65 -12.77 16.56 10.58
N GLU A 66 -11.90 16.33 9.58
CA GLU A 66 -12.20 15.54 8.37
C GLU A 66 -11.60 14.11 8.44
N ASP A 67 -10.64 13.90 9.34
CA ASP A 67 -9.94 12.61 9.51
C ASP A 67 -9.13 12.56 10.83
N VAL A 68 -8.48 11.43 11.06
CA VAL A 68 -7.66 11.19 12.26
C VAL A 68 -6.44 12.13 12.34
N ILE A 69 -5.96 12.66 11.21
CA ILE A 69 -4.83 13.61 11.19
C ILE A 69 -5.27 14.92 11.81
N ASP A 70 -6.46 15.43 11.45
CA ASP A 70 -7.02 16.64 12.07
C ASP A 70 -7.20 16.46 13.57
N VAL A 71 -7.73 15.28 13.99
CA VAL A 71 -7.89 15.00 15.42
C VAL A 71 -6.55 15.03 16.14
N GLN A 72 -5.52 14.39 15.60
CA GLN A 72 -4.19 14.37 16.20
C GLN A 72 -3.56 15.76 16.24
N PHE A 73 -3.72 16.53 15.16
CA PHE A 73 -3.15 17.86 15.03
C PHE A 73 -3.79 18.86 16.00
N TYR A 74 -5.12 18.93 16.03
CA TYR A 74 -5.82 19.89 16.90
C TYR A 74 -5.87 19.47 18.37
N ALA A 75 -5.76 18.16 18.67
CA ALA A 75 -5.66 17.68 20.04
C ALA A 75 -4.22 17.71 20.60
N ALA A 76 -3.24 18.26 19.89
CA ALA A 76 -1.87 18.38 20.38
C ALA A 76 -1.68 19.52 21.41
N GLU A 77 -2.69 20.34 21.63
CA GLU A 77 -2.70 21.46 22.58
C GLU A 77 -2.82 20.99 24.05
N GLU A 78 -2.43 21.84 24.99
CA GLU A 78 -2.56 21.58 26.43
C GLU A 78 -4.01 21.47 26.87
N HIS A 79 -4.90 22.29 26.30
CA HIS A 79 -6.35 22.22 26.50
C HIS A 79 -7.01 21.55 25.32
N VAL A 80 -7.81 20.51 25.57
CA VAL A 80 -8.55 19.79 24.53
C VAL A 80 -10.04 19.90 24.78
N GLU A 81 -10.74 20.51 23.81
CA GLU A 81 -12.19 20.60 23.79
C GLU A 81 -12.73 19.78 22.60
N LEU A 82 -13.68 18.88 22.87
CA LEU A 82 -14.27 17.97 21.90
C LEU A 82 -15.76 18.31 21.71
N THR A 83 -16.16 18.61 20.48
CA THR A 83 -17.57 18.74 20.10
C THR A 83 -18.05 17.40 19.55
N VAL A 84 -19.04 16.84 20.19
CA VAL A 84 -19.49 15.46 19.98
C VAL A 84 -20.97 15.40 19.72
N ARG A 85 -21.39 14.62 18.73
CA ARG A 85 -22.78 14.24 18.49
C ARG A 85 -22.99 12.81 18.99
N ARG A 86 -24.02 12.63 19.82
CA ARG A 86 -24.41 11.33 20.35
C ARG A 86 -25.85 11.00 19.92
N SER A 87 -26.01 9.88 19.25
CA SER A 87 -27.34 9.34 18.92
C SER A 87 -27.82 8.50 20.09
N PRO A 88 -28.94 8.85 20.76
CA PRO A 88 -29.46 8.06 21.85
C PRO A 88 -30.13 6.77 21.32
N PRO A 89 -30.36 5.77 22.18
CA PRO A 89 -31.22 4.64 21.85
C PRO A 89 -32.61 5.12 21.43
N GLU A 90 -33.29 4.35 20.58
CA GLU A 90 -34.53 4.68 19.87
C GLU A 90 -35.47 5.66 20.60
N GLY A 91 -35.75 6.79 19.95
CA GLY A 91 -36.83 7.72 20.30
C GLY A 91 -36.47 9.10 20.87
N ALA A 92 -35.24 9.35 21.25
CA ALA A 92 -34.77 10.69 21.63
C ALA A 92 -33.85 11.26 20.55
N GLY A 93 -34.03 12.53 20.15
CA GLY A 93 -33.24 13.15 19.07
C GLY A 93 -31.74 13.21 19.36
N GLU A 94 -30.92 13.32 18.31
CA GLU A 94 -29.47 13.52 18.40
C GLU A 94 -29.13 14.69 19.32
N ARG A 95 -28.10 14.50 20.15
CA ARG A 95 -27.61 15.53 21.06
C ARG A 95 -26.17 15.90 20.71
N GLU A 96 -25.95 17.16 20.42
CA GLU A 96 -24.61 17.73 20.36
C GLU A 96 -24.23 18.31 21.74
N PHE A 97 -22.98 18.08 22.14
CA PHE A 97 -22.44 18.62 23.38
C PHE A 97 -20.92 18.81 23.23
N THR A 98 -20.38 19.71 24.02
CA THR A 98 -18.97 19.98 24.07
C THR A 98 -18.44 19.59 25.44
N VAL A 99 -17.32 18.88 25.48
CA VAL A 99 -16.61 18.49 26.68
C VAL A 99 -15.13 18.79 26.51
N GLY A 100 -14.48 19.22 27.56
CA GLY A 100 -13.06 19.57 27.51
C GLY A 100 -12.36 19.40 28.84
N SER A 101 -11.05 19.27 28.80
CA SER A 101 -10.17 19.24 29.94
C SER A 101 -8.75 19.61 29.56
N ASP A 102 -7.96 20.02 30.55
CA ASP A 102 -6.52 20.14 30.39
C ASP A 102 -5.89 18.74 30.26
N ARG A 103 -4.96 18.62 29.35
CA ARG A 103 -4.28 17.36 29.03
C ARG A 103 -2.90 17.32 29.68
N GLU A 104 -2.66 16.30 30.49
CA GLU A 104 -1.30 15.97 30.91
C GLU A 104 -0.45 15.53 29.70
N TYR A 105 0.82 15.92 29.65
CA TYR A 105 1.71 15.77 28.50
C TYR A 105 1.78 14.34 27.93
N ASP A 106 1.77 13.32 28.78
CA ASP A 106 1.88 11.90 28.38
C ASP A 106 0.54 11.20 28.18
N ARG A 107 -0.58 11.90 28.34
CA ARG A 107 -1.88 11.27 28.33
C ARG A 107 -2.44 11.16 26.92
N PRO A 108 -2.72 9.93 26.41
CA PRO A 108 -3.31 9.77 25.10
C PRO A 108 -4.75 10.30 25.09
N LEU A 109 -5.21 10.82 23.95
CA LEU A 109 -6.61 11.12 23.73
C LEU A 109 -7.45 9.83 23.81
N GLY A 110 -6.96 8.72 23.26
CA GLY A 110 -7.51 7.37 23.40
C GLY A 110 -8.78 7.14 22.62
N LEU A 111 -8.91 7.73 21.43
CA LEU A 111 -10.00 7.50 20.49
C LEU A 111 -9.54 6.64 19.32
N GLU A 112 -10.27 5.55 19.07
CA GLU A 112 -10.20 4.80 17.82
C GLU A 112 -11.44 5.10 16.99
N PHE A 113 -11.27 5.27 15.69
CA PHE A 113 -12.37 5.57 14.77
C PHE A 113 -12.68 4.38 13.86
N THR A 114 -13.93 4.29 13.41
CA THR A 114 -14.37 3.23 12.48
C THR A 114 -13.68 3.34 11.11
N HIS A 115 -13.23 4.55 10.75
CA HIS A 115 -12.51 4.82 9.51
C HIS A 115 -11.50 5.95 9.73
N PRO A 116 -10.32 5.91 9.13
CA PRO A 116 -9.31 6.96 9.31
C PRO A 116 -9.67 8.29 8.64
N THR A 117 -10.49 8.26 7.58
CA THR A 117 -11.04 9.44 6.90
C THR A 117 -12.55 9.47 7.13
N PHE A 118 -13.08 10.58 7.65
CA PHE A 118 -14.48 10.65 8.12
C PHE A 118 -15.47 10.82 6.98
N ASP A 119 -15.02 11.35 5.85
CA ASP A 119 -15.77 11.42 4.60
C ASP A 119 -15.92 10.04 3.90
N ILE A 120 -15.24 9.00 4.41
CA ILE A 120 -15.19 7.64 3.85
C ILE A 120 -14.75 7.61 2.37
N ASP A 121 -14.47 8.74 1.76
CA ASP A 121 -14.09 8.83 0.35
C ASP A 121 -12.56 8.89 0.22
N ILE A 122 -11.99 7.86 -0.38
CA ILE A 122 -10.57 7.80 -0.73
C ILE A 122 -10.36 8.66 -1.97
N ARG A 123 -9.37 9.56 -1.94
CA ARG A 123 -8.99 10.34 -3.12
C ARG A 123 -8.46 9.43 -4.21
N ARG A 124 -9.18 9.41 -5.32
CA ARG A 124 -8.88 8.49 -6.41
C ARG A 124 -7.81 9.05 -7.33
N CYS A 125 -6.93 8.16 -7.75
CA CYS A 125 -5.92 8.46 -8.76
C CYS A 125 -6.56 8.84 -10.10
N ASN A 126 -6.13 9.96 -10.68
CA ASN A 126 -6.57 10.46 -11.97
C ASN A 126 -5.69 9.97 -13.15
N ASN A 127 -4.66 9.15 -12.89
CA ASN A 127 -3.75 8.63 -13.90
C ASN A 127 -4.29 7.34 -14.55
N LEU A 128 -3.81 7.05 -15.74
CA LEU A 128 -4.07 5.80 -16.49
C LEU A 128 -2.74 5.10 -16.81
N CYS A 129 -1.85 5.01 -15.82
CA CYS A 129 -0.50 4.46 -16.00
C CYS A 129 -0.51 3.17 -16.80
N THR A 130 0.43 3.04 -17.74
CA THR A 130 0.52 1.86 -18.58
C THR A 130 0.81 0.59 -17.78
N PHE A 131 1.46 0.74 -16.63
CA PHE A 131 1.85 -0.34 -15.71
C PHE A 131 0.94 -0.44 -14.46
N CYS A 132 -0.17 0.31 -14.38
CA CYS A 132 -1.01 0.32 -13.18
C CYS A 132 -1.57 -1.08 -12.88
N PHE A 133 -1.20 -1.64 -11.71
CA PHE A 133 -1.63 -2.97 -11.31
C PHE A 133 -3.15 -3.07 -11.11
N VAL A 134 -3.78 -2.00 -10.59
CA VAL A 134 -5.25 -1.94 -10.41
C VAL A 134 -6.00 -2.01 -11.73
N LEU A 135 -5.47 -1.40 -12.82
CA LEU A 135 -6.12 -1.43 -14.13
C LEU A 135 -6.01 -2.79 -14.84
N GLN A 136 -5.16 -3.67 -14.36
CA GLN A 136 -4.96 -5.03 -14.87
C GLN A 136 -5.36 -6.11 -13.84
N MET A 137 -6.23 -5.75 -12.89
CA MET A 137 -6.82 -6.69 -11.94
C MET A 137 -7.79 -7.64 -12.66
N ALA A 138 -7.84 -8.90 -12.21
CA ALA A 138 -8.75 -9.89 -12.74
C ALA A 138 -10.21 -9.45 -12.58
N PRO A 139 -11.10 -9.74 -13.53
CA PRO A 139 -12.52 -9.39 -13.40
C PRO A 139 -13.20 -10.18 -12.27
N GLN A 140 -14.33 -9.65 -11.75
CA GLN A 140 -15.16 -10.29 -10.74
C GLN A 140 -14.44 -10.56 -9.40
N MET A 141 -13.50 -9.69 -9.03
CA MET A 141 -12.93 -9.64 -7.68
C MET A 141 -13.73 -8.66 -6.80
N ARG A 142 -13.44 -8.61 -5.48
CA ARG A 142 -14.08 -7.64 -4.59
C ARG A 142 -13.82 -6.19 -5.02
N ARG A 143 -14.79 -5.31 -4.80
CA ARG A 143 -14.78 -3.92 -5.30
C ARG A 143 -13.57 -3.11 -4.83
N THR A 144 -13.09 -3.35 -3.63
CA THR A 144 -11.94 -2.65 -3.07
C THR A 144 -10.66 -2.79 -3.90
N LEU A 145 -10.47 -3.92 -4.59
CA LEU A 145 -9.31 -4.16 -5.45
C LEU A 145 -9.28 -3.34 -6.75
N TYR A 146 -10.38 -2.65 -7.08
CA TYR A 146 -10.47 -1.77 -8.25
C TYR A 146 -10.39 -0.28 -7.91
N ILE A 147 -10.19 0.05 -6.63
CA ILE A 147 -10.02 1.43 -6.17
C ILE A 147 -8.56 1.82 -6.40
N LYS A 148 -8.35 2.83 -7.23
CA LYS A 148 -7.03 3.44 -7.42
C LYS A 148 -6.84 4.50 -6.35
N ASP A 149 -6.16 4.14 -5.30
CA ASP A 149 -5.79 5.05 -4.23
C ASP A 149 -4.67 6.00 -4.68
N ASP A 150 -4.84 7.29 -4.39
CA ASP A 150 -3.83 8.35 -4.58
C ASP A 150 -4.05 9.44 -3.51
N ASP A 151 -4.31 9.01 -2.28
CA ASP A 151 -4.67 9.87 -1.16
C ASP A 151 -3.44 10.15 -0.28
N TYR A 152 -2.98 11.41 -0.24
CA TYR A 152 -1.83 11.81 0.56
C TYR A 152 -2.01 11.56 2.07
N ARG A 153 -3.25 11.47 2.57
CA ARG A 153 -3.55 11.12 3.96
C ARG A 153 -3.10 9.70 4.27
N TYR A 154 -3.39 8.76 3.37
CA TYR A 154 -2.91 7.37 3.48
C TYR A 154 -1.41 7.24 3.25
N SER A 155 -0.82 8.12 2.45
CA SER A 155 0.64 8.21 2.33
C SER A 155 1.26 8.54 3.68
N PHE A 156 0.77 9.55 4.37
CA PHE A 156 1.26 9.96 5.68
C PHE A 156 0.98 8.92 6.78
N LEU A 157 -0.25 8.38 6.83
CA LEU A 157 -0.67 7.47 7.90
C LEU A 157 -0.09 6.05 7.77
N TYR A 158 0.03 5.54 6.53
CA TYR A 158 0.30 4.13 6.28
C TYR A 158 1.44 3.88 5.28
N GLY A 159 2.09 4.90 4.75
CA GLY A 159 3.19 4.73 3.80
C GLY A 159 2.74 4.38 2.37
N HIS A 160 1.47 4.59 2.01
CA HIS A 160 1.00 4.37 0.65
C HIS A 160 1.68 5.32 -0.33
N PHE A 161 2.12 4.80 -1.48
CA PHE A 161 2.76 5.60 -2.51
C PHE A 161 1.73 6.34 -3.35
N VAL A 162 1.84 7.68 -3.38
CA VAL A 162 0.96 8.58 -4.12
C VAL A 162 1.70 9.31 -5.24
N THR A 163 0.98 9.66 -6.29
CA THR A 163 1.58 10.32 -7.46
C THR A 163 1.63 11.84 -7.35
N LEU A 164 0.92 12.44 -6.40
CA LEU A 164 0.73 13.88 -6.21
C LEU A 164 0.07 14.59 -7.42
N THR A 165 -0.58 13.85 -8.33
CA THR A 165 -1.17 14.42 -9.54
C THR A 165 -2.61 14.94 -9.35
N ASN A 166 -3.23 14.65 -8.21
CA ASN A 166 -4.61 15.00 -7.87
C ASN A 166 -4.74 15.99 -6.72
N LEU A 167 -3.64 16.63 -6.30
CA LEU A 167 -3.65 17.62 -5.21
C LEU A 167 -4.32 18.93 -5.66
N ALA A 168 -5.26 19.42 -4.84
CA ALA A 168 -5.84 20.75 -4.94
C ALA A 168 -5.05 21.74 -4.07
N GLN A 169 -5.27 23.05 -4.24
CA GLN A 169 -4.59 24.09 -3.48
C GLN A 169 -4.73 23.90 -1.95
N ARG A 170 -5.92 23.56 -1.48
CA ARG A 170 -6.20 23.27 -0.06
C ARG A 170 -5.35 22.11 0.49
N ASP A 171 -4.95 21.15 -0.36
CA ASP A 171 -4.15 20.00 0.05
C ASP A 171 -2.70 20.40 0.28
N TYR A 172 -2.15 21.26 -0.59
CA TYR A 172 -0.84 21.86 -0.37
C TYR A 172 -0.81 22.65 0.93
N GLU A 173 -1.80 23.53 1.16
CA GLU A 173 -1.90 24.32 2.39
C GLU A 173 -2.01 23.44 3.64
N ARG A 174 -2.73 22.32 3.55
CA ARG A 174 -2.89 21.38 4.66
C ARG A 174 -1.60 20.59 4.94
N ILE A 175 -0.96 20.06 3.90
CA ILE A 175 0.34 19.34 4.03
C ILE A 175 1.38 20.25 4.71
N GLU A 176 1.46 21.52 4.30
CA GLU A 176 2.39 22.49 4.89
C GLU A 176 2.01 22.82 6.34
N ARG A 177 0.75 23.21 6.60
CA ARG A 177 0.28 23.63 7.93
C ARG A 177 0.40 22.52 8.97
N GLN A 178 0.03 21.30 8.61
CA GLN A 178 0.06 20.13 9.53
C GLN A 178 1.39 19.39 9.49
N HIS A 179 2.33 19.84 8.66
CA HIS A 179 3.66 19.25 8.49
C HIS A 179 3.61 17.72 8.27
N LEU A 180 2.83 17.28 7.26
CA LEU A 180 2.61 15.86 6.98
C LEU A 180 3.88 15.22 6.40
N SER A 181 4.71 14.68 7.26
CA SER A 181 6.03 14.13 6.95
C SER A 181 6.27 12.82 7.72
N PRO A 182 6.84 11.76 7.08
CA PRO A 182 7.20 11.70 5.66
C PRO A 182 6.01 11.44 4.73
N LEU A 183 6.19 11.75 3.43
CA LEU A 183 5.30 11.30 2.36
C LEU A 183 6.01 10.27 1.46
N TYR A 184 5.24 9.33 0.93
CA TYR A 184 5.70 8.28 0.03
C TYR A 184 5.22 8.61 -1.39
N VAL A 185 6.17 8.84 -2.31
CA VAL A 185 5.86 9.44 -3.61
C VAL A 185 6.27 8.56 -4.77
N SER A 186 5.30 8.20 -5.62
CA SER A 186 5.51 7.52 -6.89
C SER A 186 5.99 8.51 -7.95
N VAL A 187 7.31 8.55 -8.18
CA VAL A 187 7.96 9.46 -9.13
C VAL A 187 7.96 8.90 -10.55
N HIS A 188 8.43 7.67 -10.71
CA HIS A 188 8.59 6.91 -11.94
C HIS A 188 9.57 7.49 -12.97
N ALA A 189 9.57 8.79 -13.20
CA ALA A 189 10.56 9.56 -13.97
C ALA A 189 10.54 11.02 -13.54
N THR A 190 11.70 11.70 -13.58
CA THR A 190 11.82 13.15 -13.33
C THR A 190 11.65 13.97 -14.60
N GLU A 191 11.99 13.40 -15.77
CA GLU A 191 11.74 13.99 -17.07
C GLU A 191 10.21 14.09 -17.30
N LEU A 192 9.69 15.30 -17.40
CA LEU A 192 8.26 15.59 -17.43
C LEU A 192 7.51 14.83 -18.54
N ASP A 193 8.07 14.78 -19.74
CA ASP A 193 7.46 14.12 -20.89
C ASP A 193 7.42 12.59 -20.71
N VAL A 194 8.50 12.00 -20.18
CA VAL A 194 8.58 10.58 -19.85
C VAL A 194 7.56 10.23 -18.76
N ARG A 195 7.49 11.05 -17.71
CA ARG A 195 6.52 10.89 -16.63
C ARG A 195 5.07 10.97 -17.14
N ARG A 196 4.73 11.98 -17.92
CA ARG A 196 3.39 12.15 -18.52
C ARG A 196 3.00 10.99 -19.40
N LYS A 197 3.94 10.47 -20.19
CA LYS A 197 3.75 9.27 -21.03
C LYS A 197 3.47 8.03 -20.17
N LEU A 198 4.27 7.79 -19.14
CA LEU A 198 4.10 6.67 -18.20
C LEU A 198 2.76 6.71 -17.48
N LEU A 199 2.39 7.89 -16.94
CA LEU A 199 1.15 8.11 -16.22
C LEU A 199 -0.07 8.18 -17.15
N ARG A 200 0.13 8.30 -18.48
CA ARG A 200 -0.92 8.62 -19.46
C ARG A 200 -1.80 9.79 -18.98
N ASN A 201 -1.14 10.81 -18.47
CA ASN A 201 -1.75 12.03 -17.95
C ASN A 201 -0.95 13.24 -18.44
N ALA A 202 -1.45 13.88 -19.51
CA ALA A 202 -0.80 15.05 -20.12
C ALA A 202 -0.76 16.26 -19.18
N ASN A 203 -1.64 16.29 -18.17
CA ASN A 203 -1.73 17.36 -17.20
C ASN A 203 -0.98 17.05 -15.89
N ALA A 204 -0.25 15.92 -15.81
CA ALA A 204 0.56 15.63 -14.63
C ALA A 204 1.53 16.78 -14.38
N PRO A 205 1.57 17.34 -13.15
CA PRO A 205 2.49 18.41 -12.80
C PRO A 205 3.94 17.95 -12.88
N ASP A 206 4.86 18.91 -12.94
CA ASP A 206 6.28 18.64 -12.81
C ASP A 206 6.60 18.15 -11.40
N ILE A 207 7.11 16.93 -11.31
CA ILE A 207 7.42 16.31 -10.02
C ILE A 207 8.59 17.00 -9.31
N LEU A 208 9.55 17.53 -10.06
CA LEU A 208 10.68 18.25 -9.47
C LEU A 208 10.23 19.56 -8.82
N GLU A 209 9.24 20.24 -9.41
CA GLU A 209 8.64 21.44 -8.78
C GLU A 209 7.89 21.07 -7.50
N GLN A 210 7.14 19.97 -7.50
CA GLN A 210 6.45 19.47 -6.30
C GLN A 210 7.45 19.07 -5.20
N LEU A 211 8.53 18.37 -5.54
CA LEU A 211 9.57 18.00 -4.59
C LEU A 211 10.33 19.21 -4.03
N ARG A 212 10.59 20.25 -4.87
CA ARG A 212 11.16 21.51 -4.38
C ARG A 212 10.25 22.20 -3.38
N TRP A 213 8.94 22.17 -3.64
CA TRP A 213 7.96 22.74 -2.71
C TRP A 213 7.95 21.95 -1.39
N LEU A 214 7.84 20.60 -1.43
CA LEU A 214 7.89 19.75 -0.23
C LEU A 214 9.17 19.96 0.56
N ALA A 215 10.31 20.06 -0.11
CA ALA A 215 11.60 20.31 0.53
C ALA A 215 11.65 21.68 1.24
N ARG A 216 11.06 22.74 0.66
CA ARG A 216 10.94 24.06 1.31
C ARG A 216 10.03 24.03 2.56
N CYS A 217 8.96 23.24 2.52
CA CYS A 217 8.06 23.02 3.67
C CYS A 217 8.68 22.10 4.73
N GLY A 218 9.89 21.57 4.51
CA GLY A 218 10.56 20.68 5.45
C GLY A 218 10.05 19.23 5.42
N ILE A 219 9.19 18.88 4.48
CA ILE A 219 8.60 17.54 4.35
C ILE A 219 9.63 16.56 3.80
N GLU A 220 9.77 15.43 4.48
CA GLU A 220 10.60 14.31 4.01
C GLU A 220 9.83 13.43 3.03
N VAL A 221 10.54 12.84 2.07
CA VAL A 221 9.96 12.01 1.01
C VAL A 221 10.71 10.70 0.86
N HIS A 222 9.96 9.60 0.78
CA HIS A 222 10.44 8.33 0.24
C HIS A 222 9.93 8.18 -1.19
N ALA A 223 10.84 8.18 -2.16
CA ALA A 223 10.48 8.09 -3.58
C ALA A 223 10.43 6.64 -4.07
N GLN A 224 9.56 6.38 -5.04
CA GLN A 224 9.45 5.08 -5.72
C GLN A 224 9.53 5.26 -7.24
N ILE A 225 10.27 4.37 -7.90
CA ILE A 225 10.33 4.25 -9.35
C ILE A 225 9.95 2.83 -9.73
N VAL A 226 8.81 2.65 -10.40
CA VAL A 226 8.47 1.38 -11.05
C VAL A 226 9.15 1.36 -12.42
N VAL A 227 10.12 0.48 -12.57
CA VAL A 227 10.94 0.40 -13.81
C VAL A 227 10.23 -0.46 -14.83
N THR A 228 9.83 0.18 -15.93
CA THR A 228 9.13 -0.44 -17.06
C THR A 228 10.06 -0.49 -18.27
N PRO A 229 10.42 -1.67 -18.78
CA PRO A 229 11.37 -1.82 -19.87
C PRO A 229 11.00 -0.99 -21.12
N GLY A 230 11.96 -0.23 -21.64
CA GLY A 230 11.82 0.62 -22.81
C GLY A 230 11.01 1.91 -22.60
N LEU A 231 10.63 2.23 -21.36
CA LEU A 231 9.91 3.47 -21.05
C LEU A 231 10.69 4.40 -20.11
N ASN A 232 11.14 3.91 -18.95
CA ASN A 232 11.87 4.69 -17.96
C ASN A 232 13.09 3.95 -17.40
N ASP A 233 13.54 2.93 -18.08
CA ASP A 233 14.80 2.22 -17.79
C ASP A 233 16.02 2.94 -18.38
N GLY A 234 17.19 2.34 -18.29
CA GLY A 234 18.42 2.85 -18.92
C GLY A 234 18.82 4.24 -18.42
N GLU A 235 18.96 5.18 -19.35
CA GLU A 235 19.36 6.56 -19.08
C GLU A 235 18.29 7.36 -18.34
N HIS A 236 17.02 7.12 -18.61
CA HIS A 236 15.92 7.77 -17.90
C HIS A 236 15.91 7.43 -16.41
N LEU A 237 16.21 6.15 -16.08
CA LEU A 237 16.32 5.74 -14.68
C LEU A 237 17.52 6.40 -14.01
N GLU A 238 18.68 6.45 -14.70
CA GLU A 238 19.90 7.09 -14.21
C GLU A 238 19.68 8.59 -13.94
N HIS A 239 19.07 9.29 -14.91
CA HIS A 239 18.70 10.69 -14.78
C HIS A 239 17.79 10.92 -13.55
N SER A 240 16.72 10.15 -13.44
CA SER A 240 15.77 10.30 -12.34
C SER A 240 16.40 10.05 -10.97
N VAL A 241 17.32 9.09 -10.86
CA VAL A 241 18.03 8.80 -9.60
C VAL A 241 18.92 9.95 -9.19
N HIS A 242 19.66 10.56 -10.12
CA HIS A 242 20.54 11.68 -9.83
C HIS A 242 19.75 12.95 -9.49
N ASP A 243 18.71 13.28 -10.23
CA ASP A 243 17.82 14.41 -9.93
C ASP A 243 17.22 14.30 -8.51
N LEU A 244 16.78 13.08 -8.12
CA LEU A 244 16.23 12.86 -6.78
C LEU A 244 17.29 13.00 -5.69
N ALA A 245 18.55 12.66 -5.97
CA ALA A 245 19.64 12.80 -5.01
C ALA A 245 19.99 14.26 -4.71
N GLU A 246 19.70 15.20 -5.62
CA GLU A 246 19.87 16.65 -5.38
C GLU A 246 18.99 17.16 -4.24
N PHE A 247 17.89 16.45 -3.93
CA PHE A 247 16.99 16.80 -2.84
C PHE A 247 17.41 16.22 -1.48
N TRP A 248 18.51 15.50 -1.40
CA TRP A 248 19.01 15.04 -0.10
C TRP A 248 19.27 16.22 0.85
N PRO A 249 18.90 16.16 2.17
CA PRO A 249 18.32 15.01 2.88
C PRO A 249 16.78 14.96 2.88
N ARG A 250 16.06 15.82 2.13
CA ARG A 250 14.59 15.82 2.11
C ARG A 250 14.02 14.61 1.37
N VAL A 251 14.55 14.22 0.23
CA VAL A 251 14.31 12.90 -0.32
C VAL A 251 15.25 11.94 0.40
N ARG A 252 14.65 11.04 1.20
CA ARG A 252 15.36 10.13 2.11
C ARG A 252 15.85 8.86 1.42
N SER A 253 15.09 8.39 0.44
CA SER A 253 15.38 7.15 -0.28
C SER A 253 14.66 7.09 -1.60
N VAL A 254 15.21 6.29 -2.52
CA VAL A 254 14.56 5.89 -3.77
C VAL A 254 14.45 4.37 -3.81
N SER A 255 13.21 3.86 -3.78
CA SER A 255 12.92 2.44 -4.00
C SER A 255 12.76 2.18 -5.49
N ILE A 256 13.53 1.24 -6.03
CA ILE A 256 13.40 0.78 -7.41
C ILE A 256 12.62 -0.54 -7.42
N VAL A 257 11.49 -0.57 -8.10
CA VAL A 257 10.56 -1.71 -8.15
C VAL A 257 10.44 -2.21 -9.59
N PRO A 258 10.51 -3.51 -9.88
CA PRO A 258 10.23 -4.01 -11.22
C PRO A 258 8.74 -3.90 -11.53
N VAL A 259 8.41 -3.71 -12.80
CA VAL A 259 7.02 -3.65 -13.22
C VAL A 259 6.32 -5.00 -13.03
N GLY A 260 5.15 -4.99 -12.36
CA GLY A 260 4.26 -6.14 -12.25
C GLY A 260 3.25 -6.18 -13.40
N ILE A 261 3.21 -7.26 -14.14
CA ILE A 261 2.31 -7.45 -15.30
C ILE A 261 1.45 -8.69 -15.09
N THR A 262 0.13 -8.54 -15.23
CA THR A 262 -0.82 -9.67 -15.19
C THR A 262 -1.26 -10.07 -16.60
N GLN A 263 -1.93 -11.22 -16.73
CA GLN A 263 -2.51 -11.65 -18.01
C GLN A 263 -3.64 -10.73 -18.54
N TYR A 264 -4.13 -9.80 -17.71
CA TYR A 264 -5.16 -8.80 -18.09
C TYR A 264 -4.55 -7.48 -18.56
N HIS A 265 -3.23 -7.42 -18.68
CA HIS A 265 -2.54 -6.24 -19.19
C HIS A 265 -2.90 -5.94 -20.63
N LYS A 266 -3.06 -4.65 -20.99
CA LYS A 266 -3.63 -4.24 -22.30
C LYS A 266 -2.73 -3.30 -23.12
N TYR A 267 -1.60 -2.86 -22.57
CA TYR A 267 -0.83 -1.78 -23.15
C TYR A 267 0.48 -2.23 -23.84
N GLY A 268 0.80 -3.52 -23.77
CA GLY A 268 1.95 -4.10 -24.46
C GLY A 268 3.25 -4.09 -23.66
N GLU A 269 3.25 -3.57 -22.43
CA GLU A 269 4.39 -3.68 -21.52
C GLU A 269 4.61 -5.15 -21.11
N ARG A 270 5.83 -5.47 -20.75
CA ARG A 270 6.27 -6.79 -20.30
C ARG A 270 7.06 -6.71 -19.01
N PRO A 271 7.17 -7.79 -18.25
CA PRO A 271 8.08 -7.86 -17.10
C PRO A 271 9.53 -7.65 -17.54
N ASN A 272 10.37 -7.22 -16.59
CA ASN A 272 11.81 -7.17 -16.77
C ASN A 272 12.38 -8.58 -16.92
N THR A 273 13.26 -8.78 -17.87
CA THR A 273 14.01 -10.04 -18.03
C THR A 273 15.10 -10.18 -16.96
N PRO A 274 15.60 -11.41 -16.66
CA PRO A 274 16.72 -11.58 -15.72
C PRO A 274 17.97 -10.80 -16.11
N ALA A 275 18.23 -10.61 -17.41
CA ALA A 275 19.37 -9.81 -17.90
C ALA A 275 19.18 -8.32 -17.58
N GLU A 276 17.99 -7.77 -17.81
CA GLU A 276 17.63 -6.39 -17.45
C GLU A 276 17.66 -6.18 -15.94
N MET A 277 17.18 -7.15 -15.16
CA MET A 277 17.27 -7.13 -13.70
C MET A 277 18.72 -7.04 -13.23
N ASN A 278 19.62 -7.84 -13.80
CA ASN A 278 21.04 -7.77 -13.50
C ASN A 278 21.65 -6.40 -13.87
N ALA A 279 21.28 -5.85 -15.03
CA ALA A 279 21.77 -4.54 -15.46
C ALA A 279 21.34 -3.41 -14.51
N VAL A 280 20.08 -3.44 -14.03
CA VAL A 280 19.58 -2.48 -13.03
C VAL A 280 20.32 -2.64 -11.70
N LEU A 281 20.55 -3.87 -11.23
CA LEU A 281 21.32 -4.13 -10.01
C LEU A 281 22.77 -3.65 -10.11
N ASP A 282 23.42 -3.81 -11.25
CA ASP A 282 24.80 -3.33 -11.47
C ASP A 282 24.86 -1.79 -11.45
N ARG A 283 23.88 -1.10 -12.05
CA ARG A 283 23.74 0.35 -11.97
C ARG A 283 23.48 0.80 -10.52
N ALA A 284 22.51 0.17 -9.85
CA ALA A 284 22.19 0.49 -8.46
C ALA A 284 23.40 0.35 -7.53
N GLN A 285 24.23 -0.68 -7.71
CA GLN A 285 25.46 -0.85 -6.93
C GLN A 285 26.50 0.25 -7.19
N ARG A 286 26.55 0.80 -8.41
CA ARG A 286 27.44 1.96 -8.72
C ARG A 286 26.91 3.20 -8.00
N TRP A 287 25.62 3.53 -8.16
CA TRP A 287 24.99 4.67 -7.50
C TRP A 287 25.08 4.60 -5.97
N GLN A 288 24.87 3.41 -5.39
CA GLN A 288 25.00 3.20 -3.94
C GLN A 288 26.40 3.47 -3.42
N ARG A 289 27.48 3.17 -4.19
CA ARG A 289 28.84 3.51 -3.81
C ARG A 289 29.08 5.02 -3.91
N GLU A 290 28.62 5.64 -4.98
CA GLU A 290 28.68 7.07 -5.23
C GLU A 290 27.98 7.87 -4.12
N PHE A 291 26.69 7.57 -3.89
CA PHE A 291 25.90 8.26 -2.87
C PHE A 291 26.41 8.01 -1.45
N ARG A 292 26.92 6.82 -1.17
CA ARG A 292 27.55 6.58 0.13
C ARG A 292 28.77 7.47 0.38
N GLN A 293 29.53 7.80 -0.65
CA GLN A 293 30.65 8.74 -0.55
C GLN A 293 30.17 10.19 -0.43
N ALA A 294 29.16 10.56 -1.23
CA ALA A 294 28.66 11.94 -1.30
C ALA A 294 27.67 12.30 -0.17
N LEU A 295 26.78 11.39 0.20
CA LEU A 295 25.63 11.64 1.09
C LEU A 295 25.74 10.89 2.43
N GLY A 296 26.66 9.94 2.56
CA GLY A 296 26.77 9.08 3.75
C GLY A 296 25.81 7.88 3.79
N VAL A 297 24.86 7.79 2.86
CA VAL A 297 23.87 6.71 2.70
C VAL A 297 23.87 6.17 1.28
N ARG A 298 23.31 4.97 1.07
CA ARG A 298 23.21 4.37 -0.27
C ARG A 298 22.15 5.01 -1.14
N PHE A 299 21.16 5.62 -0.54
CA PHE A 299 20.09 6.40 -1.15
C PHE A 299 19.12 5.61 -2.05
N VAL A 300 19.64 4.69 -2.91
CA VAL A 300 18.84 3.90 -3.88
C VAL A 300 18.78 2.44 -3.45
N TYR A 301 17.57 1.88 -3.40
CA TYR A 301 17.35 0.53 -2.90
C TYR A 301 16.46 -0.28 -3.87
N PRO A 302 17.06 -1.20 -4.65
CA PRO A 302 16.27 -2.19 -5.39
C PRO A 302 15.53 -3.12 -4.44
N THR A 303 14.28 -3.45 -4.76
CA THR A 303 13.45 -4.39 -3.98
C THR A 303 13.99 -5.82 -4.07
N ASP A 304 13.55 -6.69 -3.15
CA ASP A 304 14.03 -8.08 -3.06
C ASP A 304 13.79 -8.88 -4.36
N GLU A 305 12.73 -8.55 -5.10
CA GLU A 305 12.38 -9.20 -6.37
C GLU A 305 13.51 -9.10 -7.42
N TRP A 306 14.20 -7.95 -7.51
CA TRP A 306 15.34 -7.79 -8.41
C TRP A 306 16.41 -8.85 -8.16
N TYR A 307 16.75 -9.08 -6.89
CA TYR A 307 17.79 -10.03 -6.49
C TYR A 307 17.34 -11.48 -6.71
N LEU A 308 16.09 -11.78 -6.37
CA LEU A 308 15.56 -13.13 -6.51
C LEU A 308 15.47 -13.57 -7.98
N VAL A 309 14.93 -12.71 -8.86
CA VAL A 309 14.81 -13.01 -10.30
C VAL A 309 16.18 -13.06 -10.97
N ALA A 310 17.10 -12.17 -10.59
CA ALA A 310 18.47 -12.15 -11.11
C ALA A 310 19.34 -13.28 -10.54
N GLY A 311 18.86 -14.05 -9.56
CA GLY A 311 19.67 -15.09 -8.88
C GLY A 311 20.83 -14.53 -8.07
N ARG A 312 20.71 -13.30 -7.56
CA ARG A 312 21.76 -12.63 -6.78
C ARG A 312 21.48 -12.70 -5.28
N PRO A 313 22.55 -12.73 -4.44
CA PRO A 313 22.38 -12.74 -2.99
C PRO A 313 21.64 -11.50 -2.48
N ILE A 314 20.71 -11.72 -1.55
CA ILE A 314 20.00 -10.64 -0.84
C ILE A 314 21.00 -9.86 0.02
N PRO A 315 21.03 -8.52 -0.07
CA PRO A 315 21.95 -7.69 0.70
C PRO A 315 21.83 -7.88 2.23
N PRO A 316 22.91 -7.67 3.00
CA PRO A 316 22.85 -7.71 4.46
C PRO A 316 22.05 -6.50 5.00
N ARG A 317 21.52 -6.59 6.23
CA ARG A 317 20.70 -5.53 6.83
C ARG A 317 21.36 -4.15 6.83
N ALA A 318 22.66 -4.08 7.09
CA ALA A 318 23.42 -2.82 7.04
C ALA A 318 23.40 -2.12 5.66
N HIS A 319 22.95 -2.84 4.61
CA HIS A 319 22.83 -2.29 3.27
C HIS A 319 21.62 -1.37 3.11
N TYR A 320 20.63 -1.49 3.97
CA TYR A 320 19.41 -0.68 3.93
C TYR A 320 19.49 0.60 4.76
N ASP A 321 20.67 0.93 5.31
CA ASP A 321 20.97 2.18 6.05
C ASP A 321 19.94 2.53 7.16
N GLY A 322 19.35 1.51 7.80
CA GLY A 322 18.36 1.64 8.87
C GLY A 322 16.92 1.85 8.39
N LEU A 323 16.67 1.84 7.09
CA LEU A 323 15.31 1.98 6.55
C LEU A 323 14.46 0.73 6.79
N HIS A 324 13.20 0.95 7.12
CA HIS A 324 12.16 -0.05 7.28
C HIS A 324 11.08 0.20 6.23
N LEU A 325 11.29 -0.30 5.01
CA LEU A 325 10.39 -0.14 3.86
C LEU A 325 9.90 -1.52 3.39
N GLU A 326 9.57 -2.41 4.34
CA GLU A 326 9.15 -3.79 4.06
C GLU A 326 7.88 -3.85 3.19
N GLU A 327 6.97 -2.90 3.34
CA GLU A 327 5.75 -2.79 2.53
C GLU A 327 6.03 -2.62 1.02
N ASN A 328 7.19 -2.07 0.66
CA ASN A 328 7.65 -1.99 -0.71
C ASN A 328 8.39 -3.24 -1.21
N GLY A 329 8.47 -4.30 -0.43
CA GLY A 329 9.30 -5.47 -0.75
C GLY A 329 10.80 -5.25 -0.56
N LEU A 330 11.20 -4.29 0.29
CA LEU A 330 12.58 -4.01 0.65
C LEU A 330 12.97 -4.72 1.95
N GLY A 331 13.87 -5.70 1.86
CA GLY A 331 14.43 -6.36 3.03
C GLY A 331 13.54 -7.40 3.70
N MET A 332 12.39 -7.76 3.13
CA MET A 332 11.53 -8.83 3.64
C MET A 332 12.25 -10.18 3.65
N VAL A 333 12.92 -10.52 2.54
CA VAL A 333 13.71 -11.75 2.44
C VAL A 333 14.90 -11.72 3.40
N ARG A 334 15.54 -10.56 3.57
CA ARG A 334 16.59 -10.38 4.59
C ARG A 334 16.05 -10.63 6.00
N GLY A 335 14.89 -10.07 6.32
CA GLY A 335 14.21 -10.30 7.60
C GLY A 335 13.95 -11.78 7.85
N PHE A 336 13.44 -12.52 6.84
CA PHE A 336 13.25 -13.95 6.89
C PHE A 336 14.56 -14.71 7.15
N LEU A 337 15.63 -14.41 6.41
CA LEU A 337 16.94 -15.09 6.58
C LEU A 337 17.57 -14.81 7.95
N GLU A 338 17.39 -13.62 8.51
CA GLU A 338 17.86 -13.29 9.86
C GLU A 338 17.05 -13.96 10.95
N ASP A 339 15.71 -14.02 10.77
CA ASP A 339 14.85 -14.79 11.67
C ASP A 339 15.25 -16.25 11.65
N TRP A 340 15.46 -16.85 10.47
CA TRP A 340 15.93 -18.23 10.34
C TRP A 340 17.25 -18.45 11.08
N ARG A 341 18.23 -17.58 10.90
CA ARG A 341 19.51 -17.69 11.59
C ARG A 341 19.37 -17.68 13.11
N LYS A 342 18.40 -16.93 13.65
CA LYS A 342 18.10 -16.89 15.08
C LYS A 342 17.30 -18.12 15.52
N ALA A 343 16.32 -18.51 14.73
CA ALA A 343 15.42 -19.63 15.02
C ALA A 343 16.14 -20.98 15.09
N LYS A 344 17.16 -21.19 14.25
CA LYS A 344 18.02 -22.41 14.28
C LYS A 344 18.53 -22.78 15.67
N ARG A 345 18.81 -21.80 16.53
CA ARG A 345 19.33 -22.03 17.88
C ARG A 345 18.33 -22.74 18.82
N LYS A 346 17.04 -22.71 18.47
CA LYS A 346 15.96 -23.33 19.26
C LYS A 346 15.68 -24.78 18.85
N ILE A 347 16.18 -25.23 17.69
CA ILE A 347 15.89 -26.55 17.12
C ILE A 347 16.36 -27.72 17.99
N PRO A 348 17.56 -27.72 18.66
CA PRO A 348 17.99 -28.83 19.50
C PRO A 348 17.00 -29.18 20.61
N HIS A 349 16.10 -28.29 20.97
CA HIS A 349 15.07 -28.49 21.98
C HIS A 349 13.67 -28.67 21.37
N LEU A 350 13.56 -28.71 20.03
CA LEU A 350 12.28 -28.83 19.34
C LEU A 350 11.74 -30.26 19.50
N LYS A 351 10.52 -30.35 20.01
CA LYS A 351 9.73 -31.57 19.98
C LYS A 351 8.56 -31.34 19.02
N SER A 352 8.75 -31.76 17.77
CA SER A 352 7.68 -31.64 16.78
C SER A 352 6.55 -32.61 17.10
N LEU A 353 5.31 -32.15 16.96
CA LEU A 353 4.09 -32.96 17.10
C LEU A 353 3.66 -33.59 15.77
N VAL A 354 4.30 -33.19 14.66
CA VAL A 354 4.01 -33.66 13.31
C VAL A 354 5.29 -34.16 12.64
N SER A 355 5.18 -35.19 11.82
CA SER A 355 6.30 -35.79 11.11
C SER A 355 6.46 -35.30 9.67
N LYS A 356 5.36 -34.91 9.04
CA LYS A 356 5.34 -34.42 7.66
C LYS A 356 4.52 -33.14 7.54
N VAL A 357 5.11 -32.09 6.93
CA VAL A 357 4.47 -30.76 6.75
C VAL A 357 4.59 -30.32 5.30
N THR A 358 3.52 -29.75 4.77
CA THR A 358 3.50 -29.08 3.47
C THR A 358 3.59 -27.57 3.65
N LEU A 359 4.60 -26.95 3.04
CA LEU A 359 4.84 -25.50 3.06
C LEU A 359 4.47 -24.91 1.70
N ALA A 360 3.38 -24.16 1.61
CA ALA A 360 3.03 -23.47 0.38
C ALA A 360 3.61 -22.04 0.37
N THR A 361 3.96 -21.53 -0.82
CA THR A 361 4.44 -20.17 -1.02
C THR A 361 4.28 -19.75 -2.47
N GLY A 362 4.52 -18.45 -2.81
CA GLY A 362 4.64 -18.01 -4.19
C GLY A 362 5.90 -18.57 -4.87
N GLU A 363 5.87 -18.64 -6.21
CA GLU A 363 6.98 -19.23 -6.99
C GLU A 363 8.31 -18.52 -6.75
N LEU A 364 8.28 -17.17 -6.65
CA LEU A 364 9.48 -16.35 -6.47
C LEU A 364 10.26 -16.68 -5.20
N PHE A 365 9.54 -16.90 -4.10
CA PHE A 365 10.16 -17.20 -2.80
C PHE A 365 10.45 -18.68 -2.59
N GLY A 366 9.92 -19.55 -3.45
CA GLY A 366 10.08 -21.01 -3.37
C GLY A 366 11.51 -21.51 -3.19
N PRO A 367 12.51 -21.04 -3.96
CA PRO A 367 13.90 -21.43 -3.79
C PRO A 367 14.46 -21.11 -2.40
N VAL A 368 14.23 -19.91 -1.89
CA VAL A 368 14.70 -19.47 -0.56
C VAL A 368 14.07 -20.32 0.55
N LEU A 369 12.77 -20.59 0.44
CA LEU A 369 12.06 -21.41 1.43
C LEU A 369 12.54 -22.87 1.40
N ARG A 370 12.82 -23.44 0.21
CA ARG A 370 13.36 -24.81 0.08
C ARG A 370 14.70 -24.98 0.78
N GLU A 371 15.60 -24.01 0.63
CA GLU A 371 16.90 -24.04 1.30
C GLU A 371 16.74 -24.05 2.82
N ALA A 372 15.94 -23.13 3.36
CA ALA A 372 15.68 -23.07 4.80
C ALA A 372 14.95 -24.34 5.31
N ALA A 373 13.99 -24.86 4.54
CA ALA A 373 13.25 -26.08 4.88
C ALA A 373 14.14 -27.31 4.87
N ALA A 374 15.06 -27.44 3.92
CA ALA A 374 16.02 -28.56 3.86
C ALA A 374 16.93 -28.58 5.09
N GLU A 375 17.46 -27.41 5.50
CA GLU A 375 18.24 -27.32 6.73
C GLU A 375 17.40 -27.68 7.98
N LEU A 376 16.15 -27.18 8.07
CA LEU A 376 15.27 -27.50 9.19
C LEU A 376 14.95 -29.01 9.24
N ALA A 377 14.67 -29.63 8.09
CA ALA A 377 14.38 -31.05 7.99
C ALA A 377 15.55 -31.91 8.54
N GLN A 378 16.79 -31.57 8.20
CA GLN A 378 17.99 -32.26 8.70
C GLN A 378 18.17 -32.08 10.22
N MET A 379 17.89 -30.89 10.74
CA MET A 379 18.12 -30.57 12.14
C MET A 379 17.03 -31.11 13.07
N ALA A 380 15.76 -31.11 12.62
CA ALA A 380 14.58 -31.44 13.43
C ALA A 380 14.03 -32.86 13.16
N GLY A 381 14.47 -33.55 12.11
CA GLY A 381 13.95 -34.86 11.74
C GLY A 381 12.49 -34.80 11.21
N VAL A 382 12.03 -33.67 10.73
CA VAL A 382 10.68 -33.45 10.19
C VAL A 382 10.75 -33.40 8.68
N GLN A 383 9.86 -34.11 7.99
CA GLN A 383 9.76 -34.06 6.53
C GLN A 383 9.03 -32.78 6.13
N LEU A 384 9.69 -31.93 5.33
CA LEU A 384 9.13 -30.66 4.84
C LEU A 384 9.04 -30.69 3.31
N ASP A 385 7.83 -30.57 2.78
CA ASP A 385 7.58 -30.48 1.34
C ASP A 385 7.21 -29.04 0.97
N VAL A 386 8.04 -28.37 0.17
CA VAL A 386 7.83 -26.98 -0.26
C VAL A 386 7.14 -26.97 -1.62
N VAL A 387 5.93 -26.45 -1.64
CA VAL A 387 5.07 -26.35 -2.82
C VAL A 387 4.93 -24.90 -3.26
N PRO A 388 5.63 -24.45 -4.31
CA PRO A 388 5.35 -23.18 -4.95
C PRO A 388 4.00 -23.22 -5.64
N ILE A 389 3.16 -22.24 -5.36
CA ILE A 389 1.82 -22.09 -5.93
C ILE A 389 1.90 -21.12 -7.12
N ARG A 390 1.41 -21.54 -8.27
CA ARG A 390 1.26 -20.69 -9.45
C ARG A 390 0.02 -19.82 -9.32
N ASN A 391 0.13 -18.59 -9.75
CA ASN A 391 -1.01 -17.70 -9.83
C ASN A 391 -1.72 -17.87 -11.19
N GLU A 392 -2.74 -18.72 -11.23
CA GLU A 392 -3.50 -18.96 -12.46
C GLU A 392 -4.48 -17.81 -12.75
N ARG A 393 -4.96 -17.12 -11.70
CA ARG A 393 -5.95 -16.06 -11.82
C ARG A 393 -5.37 -14.75 -12.36
N LEU A 394 -4.18 -14.33 -11.92
CA LEU A 394 -3.52 -13.11 -12.41
C LEU A 394 -2.49 -13.40 -13.51
N GLY A 395 -2.11 -14.66 -13.68
CA GLY A 395 -1.13 -15.10 -14.68
C GLY A 395 0.23 -15.44 -14.09
N GLN A 396 1.00 -16.23 -14.82
CA GLN A 396 2.27 -16.84 -14.37
C GLN A 396 3.39 -15.83 -14.11
N THR A 397 3.26 -14.59 -14.59
CA THR A 397 4.19 -13.49 -14.31
C THR A 397 4.03 -12.92 -12.90
N VAL A 398 2.93 -13.26 -12.20
CA VAL A 398 2.65 -12.83 -10.83
C VAL A 398 3.07 -13.95 -9.88
N THR A 399 4.27 -13.85 -9.31
CA THR A 399 4.94 -14.94 -8.59
C THR A 399 5.06 -14.72 -7.08
N VAL A 400 4.60 -13.56 -6.58
CA VAL A 400 4.71 -13.17 -5.16
C VAL A 400 3.60 -13.78 -4.30
N ALA A 401 3.92 -14.14 -3.06
CA ALA A 401 2.99 -14.81 -2.14
C ALA A 401 1.79 -13.94 -1.73
N GLY A 402 1.97 -12.62 -1.63
CA GLY A 402 0.90 -11.68 -1.25
C GLY A 402 -0.24 -11.54 -2.26
N LEU A 403 -0.03 -12.02 -3.49
CA LEU A 403 -1.03 -11.96 -4.57
C LEU A 403 -1.62 -13.33 -4.93
N LEU A 404 -1.36 -14.36 -4.13
CA LEU A 404 -1.93 -15.70 -4.33
C LEU A 404 -3.44 -15.69 -4.12
N MET A 405 -4.13 -16.50 -4.93
CA MET A 405 -5.56 -16.79 -4.76
C MET A 405 -5.74 -18.02 -3.88
N GLY A 406 -6.71 -17.98 -2.96
CA GLY A 406 -7.04 -19.15 -2.15
C GLY A 406 -7.53 -20.32 -3.00
N ALA A 407 -8.25 -20.07 -4.10
CA ALA A 407 -8.67 -21.09 -5.06
C ALA A 407 -7.48 -21.80 -5.73
N ASP A 408 -6.42 -21.06 -6.11
CA ASP A 408 -5.21 -21.64 -6.69
C ASP A 408 -4.48 -22.50 -5.66
N VAL A 409 -4.40 -22.04 -4.41
CA VAL A 409 -3.84 -22.82 -3.28
C VAL A 409 -4.59 -24.13 -3.11
N ILE A 410 -5.94 -24.08 -3.01
CA ILE A 410 -6.77 -25.27 -2.86
C ILE A 410 -6.56 -26.26 -4.01
N THR A 411 -6.65 -25.77 -5.24
CA THR A 411 -6.58 -26.61 -6.44
C THR A 411 -5.24 -27.34 -6.56
N GLN A 412 -4.15 -26.58 -6.36
CA GLN A 412 -2.81 -27.15 -6.54
C GLN A 412 -2.37 -28.02 -5.38
N LEU A 413 -2.83 -27.78 -4.16
CA LEU A 413 -2.55 -28.62 -3.02
C LEU A 413 -3.40 -29.90 -3.02
N LYS A 414 -4.68 -29.88 -3.46
CA LYS A 414 -5.51 -31.09 -3.62
C LYS A 414 -4.91 -32.11 -4.58
N ALA A 415 -4.13 -31.68 -5.55
CA ALA A 415 -3.48 -32.54 -6.53
C ALA A 415 -2.22 -33.25 -5.99
N ARG A 416 -1.90 -33.12 -4.68
CA ARG A 416 -0.68 -33.62 -4.05
C ARG A 416 -0.97 -34.42 -2.80
N GLU A 417 0.00 -35.23 -2.41
CA GLU A 417 0.02 -35.87 -1.10
C GLU A 417 0.48 -34.84 -0.04
N LEU A 418 -0.43 -34.46 0.85
CA LEU A 418 -0.17 -33.44 1.87
C LEU A 418 0.40 -34.06 3.15
N GLY A 419 1.16 -33.25 3.89
CA GLY A 419 1.57 -33.53 5.24
C GLY A 419 0.40 -33.47 6.25
N GLU A 420 0.71 -33.74 7.50
CA GLU A 420 -0.22 -33.66 8.63
C GLU A 420 -0.64 -32.21 8.92
N LEU A 421 0.23 -31.26 8.58
CA LEU A 421 0.03 -29.81 8.68
C LEU A 421 0.35 -29.16 7.35
N VAL A 422 -0.47 -28.19 6.94
CA VAL A 422 -0.21 -27.27 5.82
C VAL A 422 0.13 -25.91 6.38
N VAL A 423 1.21 -25.30 5.93
CA VAL A 423 1.59 -23.94 6.32
C VAL A 423 1.52 -23.03 5.10
N LEU A 424 0.77 -21.94 5.25
CA LEU A 424 0.55 -20.92 4.20
C LEU A 424 1.22 -19.61 4.58
N PRO A 425 1.65 -18.80 3.61
CA PRO A 425 2.21 -17.49 3.89
C PRO A 425 1.11 -16.56 4.43
N ARG A 426 1.35 -15.95 5.60
CA ARG A 426 0.40 -15.03 6.25
C ARG A 426 0.02 -13.87 5.35
N ILE A 427 0.99 -13.33 4.58
CA ILE A 427 0.79 -12.21 3.66
C ILE A 427 -0.30 -12.45 2.60
N THR A 428 -0.63 -13.71 2.27
CA THR A 428 -1.73 -14.04 1.36
C THR A 428 -3.09 -13.64 1.95
N PHE A 429 -3.20 -13.59 3.28
CA PHE A 429 -4.42 -13.31 4.03
C PHE A 429 -4.34 -11.97 4.79
N ASP A 430 -3.52 -11.05 4.32
CA ASP A 430 -3.28 -9.74 4.93
C ASP A 430 -4.39 -8.72 4.59
N HIS A 431 -5.63 -9.16 4.63
CA HIS A 431 -6.82 -8.32 4.54
C HIS A 431 -7.45 -8.19 5.94
N PRO A 432 -8.10 -7.08 6.31
CA PRO A 432 -8.72 -6.91 7.63
C PRO A 432 -9.65 -8.04 8.05
N THR A 433 -10.28 -8.74 7.08
CA THR A 433 -11.11 -9.91 7.32
C THR A 433 -10.36 -11.24 7.27
N GLY A 434 -9.04 -11.22 7.10
CA GLY A 434 -8.21 -12.43 7.07
C GLY A 434 -8.43 -13.34 5.85
N VAL A 435 -8.74 -12.78 4.68
CA VAL A 435 -9.02 -13.53 3.44
C VAL A 435 -7.99 -13.22 2.34
N ALA A 436 -7.82 -14.17 1.42
CA ALA A 436 -7.04 -13.97 0.20
C ALA A 436 -7.71 -12.98 -0.77
N LEU A 437 -7.08 -12.67 -1.89
CA LEU A 437 -7.60 -11.71 -2.88
C LEU A 437 -8.96 -12.12 -3.47
N ASP A 438 -9.24 -13.41 -3.53
CA ASP A 438 -10.49 -14.02 -4.02
C ASP A 438 -11.49 -14.36 -2.91
N ASP A 439 -11.36 -13.71 -1.75
CA ASP A 439 -12.23 -13.85 -0.58
C ASP A 439 -12.23 -15.24 0.08
N VAL A 440 -11.31 -16.12 -0.32
CA VAL A 440 -11.12 -17.43 0.32
C VAL A 440 -10.40 -17.27 1.65
N SER A 441 -11.00 -17.79 2.72
CA SER A 441 -10.40 -17.77 4.07
C SER A 441 -9.51 -18.99 4.33
N PRO A 442 -8.62 -18.94 5.34
CA PRO A 442 -7.90 -20.12 5.82
C PRO A 442 -8.85 -21.26 6.25
N ALA A 443 -10.01 -20.93 6.82
CA ALA A 443 -11.03 -21.93 7.19
C ALA A 443 -11.63 -22.65 5.97
N ASP A 444 -11.80 -21.94 4.84
CA ASP A 444 -12.23 -22.58 3.58
C ASP A 444 -11.17 -23.56 3.06
N ILE A 445 -9.89 -23.20 3.19
CA ILE A 445 -8.79 -24.06 2.79
C ILE A 445 -8.73 -25.31 3.68
N ILE A 446 -8.88 -25.16 5.01
CA ILE A 446 -8.97 -26.30 5.95
C ILE A 446 -10.07 -27.25 5.51
N ARG A 447 -11.27 -26.74 5.26
CA ARG A 447 -12.43 -27.56 4.81
C ARG A 447 -12.15 -28.25 3.48
N ALA A 448 -11.53 -27.55 2.55
CA ALA A 448 -11.26 -28.06 1.22
C ALA A 448 -10.17 -29.13 1.19
N LEU A 449 -9.13 -29.01 2.02
CA LEU A 449 -7.98 -29.93 2.05
C LEU A 449 -8.15 -31.05 3.08
N GLY A 450 -9.05 -30.91 4.07
CA GLY A 450 -9.17 -31.84 5.18
C GLY A 450 -7.92 -31.95 6.04
N ARG A 451 -7.15 -30.87 6.14
CA ARG A 451 -5.90 -30.77 6.88
C ARG A 451 -5.85 -29.50 7.73
N PRO A 452 -5.22 -29.54 8.91
CA PRO A 452 -4.93 -28.34 9.69
C PRO A 452 -4.07 -27.36 8.86
N VAL A 453 -4.38 -26.06 8.99
CA VAL A 453 -3.62 -25.00 8.34
C VAL A 453 -3.06 -24.05 9.41
N ALA A 454 -1.80 -23.67 9.28
CA ALA A 454 -1.16 -22.61 10.03
C ALA A 454 -0.69 -21.50 9.08
N LEU A 455 -0.68 -20.25 9.57
CA LEU A 455 -0.16 -19.10 8.84
C LEU A 455 1.21 -18.72 9.40
N ALA A 456 2.22 -18.57 8.53
CA ALA A 456 3.55 -18.14 8.93
C ALA A 456 4.16 -17.18 7.90
N SER A 457 4.84 -16.16 8.40
CA SER A 457 5.68 -15.25 7.61
C SER A 457 7.17 -15.49 7.85
N ARG A 458 7.52 -16.20 8.95
CA ARG A 458 8.89 -16.41 9.43
C ARG A 458 9.11 -17.85 9.87
N MET A 459 10.38 -18.27 9.86
CA MET A 459 10.75 -19.62 10.32
C MET A 459 10.51 -19.82 11.82
N SER A 460 10.64 -18.79 12.63
CA SER A 460 10.28 -18.85 14.08
C SER A 460 8.79 -19.14 14.30
N GLU A 461 7.90 -18.65 13.45
CA GLU A 461 6.47 -18.97 13.49
C GLU A 461 6.21 -20.42 13.03
N LEU A 462 6.91 -20.87 12.00
CA LEU A 462 6.86 -22.27 11.58
C LEU A 462 7.28 -23.21 12.72
N LEU A 463 8.39 -22.92 13.42
CA LEU A 463 8.80 -23.71 14.60
C LEU A 463 7.73 -23.74 15.70
N GLY A 464 7.04 -22.60 15.92
CA GLY A 464 5.90 -22.53 16.82
C GLY A 464 4.75 -23.45 16.38
N ALA A 465 4.43 -23.46 15.07
CA ALA A 465 3.38 -24.31 14.51
C ALA A 465 3.72 -25.83 14.60
N LEU A 466 5.01 -26.19 14.56
CA LEU A 466 5.46 -27.58 14.71
C LEU A 466 5.35 -28.10 16.16
N THR A 467 5.38 -27.20 17.15
CA THR A 467 5.41 -27.56 18.59
C THR A 467 4.07 -27.39 19.29
N ASN A 468 3.24 -26.52 18.80
CA ASN A 468 1.88 -26.37 19.30
C ASN A 468 0.94 -27.21 18.46
N GLN A 469 0.01 -27.95 19.10
CA GLN A 469 -1.21 -28.31 18.37
C GLN A 469 -1.78 -26.98 17.89
N ALA A 470 -1.61 -26.70 16.60
CA ALA A 470 -2.08 -25.46 16.01
C ALA A 470 -3.52 -25.26 16.43
N LYS A 471 -3.80 -24.26 17.27
CA LYS A 471 -5.17 -23.80 17.40
C LYS A 471 -5.59 -23.48 15.96
N PRO A 472 -6.57 -24.21 15.41
CA PRO A 472 -7.05 -23.89 14.07
C PRO A 472 -7.40 -22.40 14.06
N VAL A 473 -6.94 -21.70 13.02
CA VAL A 473 -7.23 -20.28 12.78
C VAL A 473 -8.74 -20.14 12.57
#